data_5973e07995cc23024408270754a820a7
#
_entry.id   5973e07995cc23024408270754a820a7
#
_cell.length_a   1.000
_cell.length_b   1.000
_cell.length_c   1.000
_cell.angle_alpha   90.00
_cell.angle_beta   90.00
_cell.angle_gamma   90.00
#
_symmetry.space_group_name_H-M   'P 1'
#
loop_
_entity.id
_entity.type
_entity.pdbx_description
1 polymer ?
#
loop_
_entity_poly.entity_id
_entity_poly.type
_entity_poly.pdbx_seq_one_letter_code
_entity_poly.pdbx_strand_id
1 'polypeptide(L)'
;MKTSIYLLTVLCSLYMITSCVDEDEFADTPRGNFEALWKILDEHYCFFDYKKEMHGVDWNDVYARYSVQMDDRMSEAQVFEVLCNMLAELRDGHVNIYASFDQGRYWKWHEDYPSNVSDTLLRKYLGTDYKIASGMKYRKLDDNIGYIRYSSFSNGVGDGNLDDVMFALATCNGLIIDIRGNGGGMLTTAEKMAARFTDKELLVGYMQHKTGPGHNELSKMEEQKLKPSSGIRWHKPVVVLTNREVYSAANEFVKYMKCCPLVTVVGDKTGGGAGLPFSSQLPNGWSVRFSACPMYDKNKQCTEFGIEPDYKVDLDDDDFRQGKDTIIEFARKLINNNGK
;
A
#
# COMPACT_ATOMS: atom_id res chain seq x y z
N MET A 1 -42.87 1.81 -45.21
CA MET A 1 -41.69 2.35 -44.50
C MET A 1 -41.93 2.73 -43.04
N LYS A 2 -43.05 3.39 -42.70
CA LYS A 2 -43.33 3.78 -41.28
C LYS A 2 -43.56 2.59 -40.34
N THR A 3 -44.23 1.53 -40.78
CA THR A 3 -44.48 0.32 -39.96
C THR A 3 -43.23 -0.54 -39.66
N SER A 4 -42.27 -0.55 -40.56
CA SER A 4 -41.00 -1.29 -40.35
C SER A 4 -40.07 -0.59 -39.33
N ILE A 5 -40.16 0.75 -39.21
CA ILE A 5 -39.38 1.54 -38.23
C ILE A 5 -39.90 1.30 -36.81
N TYR A 6 -41.26 1.23 -36.64
CA TYR A 6 -41.84 0.93 -35.32
C TYR A 6 -41.54 -0.49 -34.84
N LEU A 7 -41.46 -1.47 -35.74
CA LEU A 7 -41.10 -2.84 -35.37
C LEU A 7 -39.62 -2.95 -34.94
N LEU A 8 -38.74 -2.20 -35.57
CA LEU A 8 -37.30 -2.17 -35.22
C LEU A 8 -37.06 -1.46 -33.89
N THR A 9 -37.81 -0.39 -33.59
CA THR A 9 -37.69 0.32 -32.29
C THR A 9 -38.24 -0.50 -31.14
N VAL A 10 -39.31 -1.25 -31.33
CA VAL A 10 -39.85 -2.16 -30.32
C VAL A 10 -38.89 -3.36 -30.08
N LEU A 11 -38.24 -3.92 -31.14
CA LEU A 11 -37.27 -4.97 -30.98
C LEU A 11 -35.99 -4.48 -30.23
N CYS A 12 -35.50 -3.26 -30.52
CA CYS A 12 -34.35 -2.68 -29.79
C CYS A 12 -34.69 -2.36 -28.33
N SER A 13 -35.95 -1.98 -28.00
CA SER A 13 -36.33 -1.74 -26.60
C SER A 13 -36.54 -3.02 -25.80
N LEU A 14 -36.81 -4.17 -26.44
CA LEU A 14 -36.88 -5.48 -25.75
C LEU A 14 -35.48 -6.06 -25.43
N TYR A 15 -34.41 -5.65 -26.15
CA TYR A 15 -33.05 -6.09 -25.87
C TYR A 15 -32.35 -5.29 -24.74
N MET A 16 -32.96 -4.21 -24.24
CA MET A 16 -32.39 -3.39 -23.16
C MET A 16 -32.87 -3.79 -21.74
N ILE A 17 -33.63 -4.88 -21.61
CA ILE A 17 -34.21 -5.28 -20.31
C ILE A 17 -33.53 -6.51 -19.71
N THR A 18 -32.46 -7.04 -20.32
CA THR A 18 -31.78 -8.24 -19.80
C THR A 18 -30.34 -7.94 -19.40
N SER A 19 -30.11 -6.88 -18.64
CA SER A 19 -28.93 -6.74 -17.81
C SER A 19 -29.39 -6.59 -16.35
N CYS A 20 -30.21 -7.54 -15.90
CA CYS A 20 -30.25 -7.85 -14.49
C CYS A 20 -29.05 -8.78 -14.25
N VAL A 21 -27.94 -8.24 -13.76
CA VAL A 21 -27.07 -9.01 -12.89
C VAL A 21 -27.96 -9.31 -11.70
N ASP A 22 -28.27 -10.60 -11.43
CA ASP A 22 -28.89 -11.01 -10.18
C ASP A 22 -27.85 -10.67 -9.07
N GLU A 23 -27.97 -9.48 -8.50
CA GLU A 23 -27.28 -9.15 -7.25
C GLU A 23 -28.02 -9.91 -6.16
N ASP A 24 -27.28 -10.76 -5.41
CA ASP A 24 -27.85 -11.41 -4.24
C ASP A 24 -28.28 -10.34 -3.23
N GLU A 25 -29.57 -10.19 -3.05
CA GLU A 25 -30.12 -9.28 -2.05
C GLU A 25 -30.05 -9.94 -0.66
N PHE A 26 -29.10 -9.50 0.17
CA PHE A 26 -29.04 -9.88 1.57
C PHE A 26 -29.93 -8.98 2.41
N ALA A 27 -30.67 -9.57 3.37
CA ALA A 27 -31.49 -8.81 4.29
C ALA A 27 -30.64 -8.01 5.28
N ASP A 28 -31.11 -6.84 5.69
CA ASP A 28 -30.50 -6.06 6.78
C ASP A 28 -30.85 -6.70 8.14
N THR A 29 -30.23 -7.84 8.42
CA THR A 29 -30.26 -8.56 9.68
C THR A 29 -28.83 -8.93 10.06
N PRO A 30 -28.55 -9.26 11.35
CA PRO A 30 -27.24 -9.76 11.77
C PRO A 30 -26.69 -10.85 10.84
N ARG A 31 -27.48 -11.87 10.55
CA ARG A 31 -27.08 -12.97 9.66
C ARG A 31 -26.91 -12.52 8.22
N GLY A 32 -27.82 -11.69 7.69
CA GLY A 32 -27.74 -11.19 6.32
C GLY A 32 -26.49 -10.32 6.10
N ASN A 33 -26.12 -9.49 7.05
CA ASN A 33 -24.87 -8.70 6.98
C ASN A 33 -23.60 -9.59 7.05
N PHE A 34 -23.63 -10.66 7.83
CA PHE A 34 -22.55 -11.66 7.87
C PHE A 34 -22.40 -12.38 6.52
N GLU A 35 -23.49 -12.88 5.95
CA GLU A 35 -23.49 -13.59 4.65
C GLU A 35 -22.99 -12.65 3.53
N ALA A 36 -23.49 -11.41 3.51
CA ALA A 36 -23.05 -10.41 2.56
C ALA A 36 -21.53 -10.14 2.67
N LEU A 37 -21.02 -9.95 3.89
CA LEU A 37 -19.60 -9.70 4.11
C LEU A 37 -18.75 -10.88 3.65
N TRP A 38 -19.13 -12.10 4.06
CA TRP A 38 -18.40 -13.31 3.68
C TRP A 38 -18.34 -13.44 2.16
N LYS A 39 -19.49 -13.28 1.46
CA LYS A 39 -19.58 -13.39 0.01
C LYS A 39 -18.81 -12.31 -0.71
N ILE A 40 -18.89 -11.05 -0.27
CA ILE A 40 -18.09 -9.94 -0.85
C ILE A 40 -16.61 -10.29 -0.84
N LEU A 41 -16.10 -10.80 0.29
CA LEU A 41 -14.69 -11.19 0.37
C LEU A 41 -14.42 -12.42 -0.50
N ASP A 42 -15.27 -13.45 -0.44
CA ASP A 42 -15.12 -14.71 -1.20
C ASP A 42 -14.94 -14.44 -2.71
N GLU A 43 -15.74 -13.54 -3.26
CA GLU A 43 -15.71 -13.23 -4.69
C GLU A 43 -14.64 -12.21 -5.10
N HIS A 44 -14.26 -11.31 -4.20
CA HIS A 44 -13.46 -10.13 -4.59
C HIS A 44 -12.09 -10.04 -3.94
N TYR A 45 -11.83 -10.67 -2.80
CA TYR A 45 -10.53 -10.65 -2.15
C TYR A 45 -9.50 -11.45 -2.96
N CYS A 46 -8.33 -10.86 -3.21
CA CYS A 46 -7.39 -11.41 -4.18
C CYS A 46 -6.28 -12.31 -3.60
N PHE A 47 -6.21 -12.48 -2.27
CA PHE A 47 -5.08 -13.16 -1.63
C PHE A 47 -5.45 -14.47 -0.89
N PHE A 48 -6.59 -15.09 -1.15
CA PHE A 48 -6.99 -16.30 -0.40
C PHE A 48 -5.97 -17.42 -0.47
N ASP A 49 -5.49 -17.79 -1.67
CA ASP A 49 -4.46 -18.83 -1.81
C ASP A 49 -3.18 -18.47 -1.07
N TYR A 50 -2.78 -17.20 -1.19
CA TYR A 50 -1.59 -16.69 -0.53
C TYR A 50 -1.73 -16.72 1.00
N LYS A 51 -2.90 -16.34 1.55
CA LYS A 51 -3.18 -16.42 3.00
C LYS A 51 -3.29 -17.87 3.48
N LYS A 52 -3.81 -18.76 2.64
CA LYS A 52 -3.86 -20.20 2.93
C LYS A 52 -2.45 -20.80 3.02
N GLU A 53 -1.59 -20.49 2.06
CA GLU A 53 -0.20 -20.96 2.05
C GLU A 53 0.61 -20.43 3.25
N MET A 54 0.50 -19.12 3.55
CA MET A 54 1.32 -18.46 4.56
C MET A 54 0.80 -18.60 5.99
N HIS A 55 -0.50 -18.72 6.17
CA HIS A 55 -1.15 -18.68 7.49
C HIS A 55 -2.16 -19.81 7.72
N GLY A 56 -2.35 -20.70 6.75
CA GLY A 56 -3.32 -21.80 6.85
C GLY A 56 -4.79 -21.32 6.85
N VAL A 57 -5.08 -20.11 6.38
CA VAL A 57 -6.45 -19.55 6.37
C VAL A 57 -7.24 -20.17 5.23
N ASP A 58 -8.27 -20.97 5.57
CA ASP A 58 -9.29 -21.43 4.63
C ASP A 58 -10.58 -20.62 4.87
N TRP A 59 -11.05 -19.91 3.83
CA TRP A 59 -12.18 -19.00 3.98
C TRP A 59 -13.50 -19.72 4.27
N ASN A 60 -13.67 -20.97 3.79
CA ASN A 60 -14.82 -21.79 4.12
C ASN A 60 -14.78 -22.27 5.58
N ASP A 61 -13.60 -22.59 6.11
CA ASP A 61 -13.43 -22.93 7.53
C ASP A 61 -13.70 -21.70 8.41
N VAL A 62 -13.31 -20.51 7.96
CA VAL A 62 -13.64 -19.24 8.63
C VAL A 62 -15.17 -19.08 8.66
N TYR A 63 -15.86 -19.24 7.54
CA TYR A 63 -17.32 -19.23 7.50
C TYR A 63 -17.94 -20.18 8.53
N ALA A 64 -17.53 -21.43 8.54
CA ALA A 64 -18.08 -22.45 9.45
C ALA A 64 -17.92 -22.07 10.93
N ARG A 65 -16.79 -21.44 11.32
CA ARG A 65 -16.53 -21.02 12.70
C ARG A 65 -17.31 -19.78 13.13
N TYR A 66 -17.55 -18.86 12.21
CA TYR A 66 -18.21 -17.59 12.54
C TYR A 66 -19.71 -17.60 12.30
N SER A 67 -20.22 -18.36 11.32
CA SER A 67 -21.65 -18.46 11.04
C SER A 67 -22.47 -19.00 12.23
N VAL A 68 -21.91 -19.90 13.03
CA VAL A 68 -22.58 -20.45 14.22
C VAL A 68 -22.65 -19.46 15.38
N GLN A 69 -21.89 -18.37 15.32
CA GLN A 69 -21.91 -17.28 16.32
C GLN A 69 -23.01 -16.26 16.01
N MET A 70 -23.58 -16.26 14.80
CA MET A 70 -24.57 -15.29 14.37
C MET A 70 -25.97 -15.63 14.88
N ASP A 71 -26.61 -14.66 15.54
CA ASP A 71 -27.99 -14.72 16.00
C ASP A 71 -28.68 -13.38 15.67
N ASP A 72 -29.87 -13.43 15.09
CA ASP A 72 -30.62 -12.25 14.65
C ASP A 72 -31.07 -11.34 15.80
N ARG A 73 -30.87 -11.74 17.05
CA ARG A 73 -31.11 -10.92 18.26
C ARG A 73 -29.88 -10.14 18.73
N MET A 74 -28.75 -10.29 18.02
CA MET A 74 -27.51 -9.57 18.37
C MET A 74 -27.68 -8.06 18.19
N SER A 75 -27.07 -7.30 19.07
CA SER A 75 -26.90 -5.85 18.90
C SER A 75 -25.88 -5.55 17.79
N GLU A 76 -25.94 -4.35 17.20
CA GLU A 76 -24.98 -3.90 16.21
C GLU A 76 -23.52 -4.05 16.68
N ALA A 77 -23.23 -3.70 17.94
CA ALA A 77 -21.89 -3.84 18.52
C ALA A 77 -21.41 -5.29 18.56
N GLN A 78 -22.30 -6.24 18.90
CA GLN A 78 -21.96 -7.67 18.90
C GLN A 78 -21.73 -8.20 17.47
N VAL A 79 -22.57 -7.80 16.52
CA VAL A 79 -22.37 -8.13 15.09
C VAL A 79 -21.03 -7.58 14.62
N PHE A 80 -20.76 -6.31 14.91
CA PHE A 80 -19.51 -5.65 14.49
C PHE A 80 -18.28 -6.39 15.04
N GLU A 81 -18.28 -6.80 16.30
CA GLU A 81 -17.19 -7.56 16.92
C GLU A 81 -16.95 -8.90 16.20
N VAL A 82 -18.01 -9.66 15.91
CA VAL A 82 -17.89 -10.93 15.20
C VAL A 82 -17.32 -10.72 13.80
N LEU A 83 -17.81 -9.70 13.05
CA LEU A 83 -17.30 -9.40 11.72
C LEU A 83 -15.84 -8.93 11.75
N CYS A 84 -15.45 -8.10 12.72
CA CYS A 84 -14.05 -7.69 12.90
C CYS A 84 -13.13 -8.89 13.15
N ASN A 85 -13.55 -9.82 14.02
CA ASN A 85 -12.78 -11.02 14.33
C ASN A 85 -12.64 -11.94 13.12
N MET A 86 -13.71 -12.09 12.33
CA MET A 86 -13.68 -12.84 11.07
C MET A 86 -12.69 -12.24 10.07
N LEU A 87 -12.73 -10.92 9.87
CA LEU A 87 -11.83 -10.23 8.95
C LEU A 87 -10.36 -10.26 9.41
N ALA A 88 -10.12 -10.24 10.71
CA ALA A 88 -8.77 -10.30 11.28
C ALA A 88 -8.03 -11.62 10.98
N GLU A 89 -8.75 -12.70 10.67
CA GLU A 89 -8.16 -13.98 10.23
C GLU A 89 -7.31 -13.82 8.97
N LEU A 90 -7.68 -12.87 8.08
CA LEU A 90 -6.95 -12.59 6.84
C LEU A 90 -5.59 -11.93 7.07
N ARG A 91 -5.34 -11.35 8.25
CA ARG A 91 -4.07 -10.68 8.60
C ARG A 91 -3.61 -9.71 7.52
N ASP A 92 -4.53 -8.88 7.02
CA ASP A 92 -4.30 -7.93 5.94
C ASP A 92 -4.66 -6.51 6.41
N GLY A 93 -3.71 -5.59 6.37
CA GLY A 93 -3.91 -4.19 6.79
C GLY A 93 -4.85 -3.41 5.85
N HIS A 94 -5.13 -3.91 4.64
CA HIS A 94 -6.13 -3.33 3.75
C HIS A 94 -7.55 -3.85 4.00
N VAL A 95 -7.71 -4.95 4.76
CA VAL A 95 -9.02 -5.47 5.13
C VAL A 95 -9.52 -4.72 6.37
N ASN A 96 -10.54 -3.87 6.17
CA ASN A 96 -11.09 -3.01 7.19
C ASN A 96 -12.60 -2.96 7.07
N ILE A 97 -13.30 -2.85 8.21
CA ILE A 97 -14.74 -2.59 8.25
C ILE A 97 -15.00 -1.28 9.01
N TYR A 98 -15.94 -0.49 8.53
CA TYR A 98 -16.27 0.82 9.05
C TYR A 98 -17.75 0.89 9.38
N ALA A 99 -18.07 1.17 10.63
CA ALA A 99 -19.39 1.53 11.10
C ALA A 99 -19.39 3.00 11.53
N SER A 100 -20.56 3.57 11.81
CA SER A 100 -20.66 4.96 12.29
C SER A 100 -20.03 5.18 13.66
N PHE A 101 -19.86 4.11 14.45
CA PHE A 101 -19.41 4.14 15.85
C PHE A 101 -18.02 3.53 16.07
N ASP A 102 -17.50 2.73 15.10
CA ASP A 102 -16.20 2.07 15.26
C ASP A 102 -15.59 1.65 13.91
N GLN A 103 -14.32 1.22 13.96
CA GLN A 103 -13.56 0.74 12.83
C GLN A 103 -12.76 -0.52 13.18
N GLY A 104 -13.03 -1.63 12.46
CA GLY A 104 -12.26 -2.87 12.56
C GLY A 104 -11.04 -2.86 11.65
N ARG A 105 -9.85 -3.17 12.21
CA ARG A 105 -8.55 -3.24 11.49
C ARG A 105 -7.65 -4.31 12.09
N TYR A 106 -6.76 -4.85 11.26
CA TYR A 106 -5.65 -5.69 11.72
C TYR A 106 -4.34 -4.90 11.71
N TRP A 107 -3.76 -4.65 12.90
CA TRP A 107 -2.55 -3.84 13.06
C TRP A 107 -1.26 -4.62 13.26
N LYS A 108 -1.35 -5.91 13.64
CA LYS A 108 -0.18 -6.74 13.97
C LYS A 108 0.82 -6.93 12.84
N TRP A 109 0.49 -6.54 11.62
CA TRP A 109 1.44 -6.54 10.50
C TRP A 109 2.65 -5.60 10.75
N HIS A 110 2.53 -4.64 11.67
CA HIS A 110 3.63 -3.77 12.11
C HIS A 110 3.81 -3.73 13.63
N GLU A 111 2.77 -3.87 14.45
CA GLU A 111 2.85 -3.77 15.93
C GLU A 111 3.71 -4.88 16.56
N ASP A 112 3.78 -6.05 15.94
CA ASP A 112 4.60 -7.17 16.42
C ASP A 112 6.11 -7.01 16.09
N TYR A 113 6.53 -5.86 15.52
CA TYR A 113 7.89 -5.61 15.05
C TYR A 113 8.49 -4.34 15.67
N PRO A 114 9.84 -4.21 15.72
CA PRO A 114 10.49 -2.98 16.16
C PRO A 114 10.09 -1.80 15.28
N SER A 115 9.78 -0.66 15.91
CA SER A 115 9.42 0.56 15.18
C SER A 115 10.55 1.07 14.29
N ASN A 116 11.82 0.93 14.74
CA ASN A 116 13.01 1.38 14.01
C ASN A 116 12.97 2.85 13.57
N VAL A 117 12.19 3.67 14.26
CA VAL A 117 12.10 5.11 14.05
C VAL A 117 11.85 5.83 15.38
N SER A 118 12.45 6.99 15.56
CA SER A 118 12.27 7.82 16.75
C SER A 118 12.05 9.28 16.37
N ASP A 119 10.92 9.85 16.77
CA ASP A 119 10.61 11.26 16.54
C ASP A 119 11.66 12.20 17.11
N THR A 120 12.26 11.85 18.27
CA THR A 120 13.32 12.63 18.90
C THR A 120 14.56 12.67 18.02
N LEU A 121 14.97 11.53 17.46
CA LEU A 121 16.12 11.48 16.55
C LEU A 121 15.79 12.16 15.21
N LEU A 122 14.61 11.95 14.65
CA LEU A 122 14.18 12.62 13.42
C LEU A 122 14.25 14.15 13.53
N ARG A 123 13.78 14.73 14.66
CA ARG A 123 13.87 16.16 14.92
C ARG A 123 15.31 16.65 14.96
N LYS A 124 16.24 15.86 15.51
CA LYS A 124 17.66 16.19 15.55
C LYS A 124 18.26 16.27 14.15
N TYR A 125 17.96 15.28 13.27
CA TYR A 125 18.48 15.29 11.88
C TYR A 125 17.80 16.34 11.01
N LEU A 126 16.51 16.59 11.17
CA LEU A 126 15.81 17.66 10.47
C LEU A 126 16.23 19.07 10.95
N GLY A 127 16.54 19.23 12.24
CA GLY A 127 16.81 20.56 12.81
C GLY A 127 15.55 21.44 12.82
N THR A 128 15.77 22.75 12.79
CA THR A 128 14.70 23.76 12.79
C THR A 128 14.61 24.54 11.47
N ASP A 129 15.57 24.35 10.57
CA ASP A 129 15.78 25.10 9.32
C ASP A 129 15.45 24.28 8.07
N TYR A 130 14.76 23.17 8.20
CA TYR A 130 14.32 22.38 7.07
C TYR A 130 13.27 23.11 6.23
N LYS A 131 13.25 22.82 4.93
CA LYS A 131 12.24 23.30 4.00
C LYS A 131 11.12 22.25 3.83
N ILE A 132 9.97 22.70 3.32
CA ILE A 132 8.82 21.83 3.06
C ILE A 132 8.35 22.05 1.61
N ALA A 133 8.15 20.96 0.87
CA ALA A 133 7.50 20.95 -0.42
C ALA A 133 6.50 19.79 -0.46
N SER A 134 5.21 20.12 -0.47
CA SER A 134 4.09 19.13 -0.51
C SER A 134 4.26 17.95 0.47
N GLY A 135 4.56 18.24 1.74
CA GLY A 135 4.74 17.24 2.80
C GLY A 135 6.15 16.65 2.89
N MET A 136 6.99 16.77 1.89
CA MET A 136 8.41 16.45 1.98
C MET A 136 9.12 17.49 2.83
N LYS A 137 9.69 17.08 3.97
CA LYS A 137 10.60 17.91 4.79
C LYS A 137 12.02 17.61 4.36
N TYR A 138 12.78 18.61 3.96
CA TYR A 138 14.12 18.37 3.43
C TYR A 138 15.13 19.44 3.84
N ARG A 139 16.38 19.00 3.96
CA ARG A 139 17.53 19.85 4.21
C ARG A 139 18.81 19.17 3.71
N LYS A 140 19.89 19.94 3.71
CA LYS A 140 21.26 19.45 3.56
C LYS A 140 21.86 19.17 4.93
N LEU A 141 22.40 17.97 5.15
CA LEU A 141 23.16 17.61 6.34
C LEU A 141 24.59 18.19 6.27
N ASP A 142 25.29 18.20 7.43
CA ASP A 142 26.60 18.83 7.57
C ASP A 142 27.70 18.18 6.70
N ASP A 143 27.54 16.89 6.36
CA ASP A 143 28.43 16.13 5.48
C ASP A 143 28.05 16.19 4.00
N ASN A 144 27.29 17.19 3.60
CA ASN A 144 26.86 17.42 2.22
C ASN A 144 25.96 16.32 1.64
N ILE A 145 25.15 15.66 2.46
CA ILE A 145 24.12 14.72 2.05
C ILE A 145 22.76 15.40 2.12
N GLY A 146 21.93 15.23 1.08
CA GLY A 146 20.53 15.66 1.10
C GLY A 146 19.70 14.68 1.93
N TYR A 147 18.90 15.19 2.87
CA TYR A 147 17.96 14.42 3.67
C TYR A 147 16.53 14.83 3.37
N ILE A 148 15.71 13.88 2.98
CA ILE A 148 14.29 14.05 2.68
C ILE A 148 13.50 13.12 3.60
N ARG A 149 12.66 13.69 4.47
CA ARG A 149 11.68 12.93 5.28
C ARG A 149 10.31 13.05 4.63
N TYR A 150 9.71 11.92 4.27
CA TYR A 150 8.38 11.87 3.65
C TYR A 150 7.51 10.81 4.34
N SER A 151 6.57 11.26 5.17
CA SER A 151 5.82 10.40 6.09
C SER A 151 4.47 9.90 5.55
N SER A 152 4.02 10.37 4.37
CA SER A 152 2.75 9.92 3.79
C SER A 152 2.68 10.24 2.30
N PHE A 153 2.21 9.28 1.50
CA PHE A 153 1.87 9.48 0.09
C PHE A 153 0.42 9.98 -0.11
N SER A 154 -0.32 10.28 0.96
CA SER A 154 -1.69 10.80 0.86
C SER A 154 -1.77 12.21 0.31
N ASN A 155 -0.69 12.99 0.44
CA ASN A 155 -0.59 14.31 -0.17
C ASN A 155 -0.09 14.19 -1.61
N GLY A 156 -0.81 14.77 -2.56
CA GLY A 156 -0.34 14.85 -3.95
C GLY A 156 0.92 15.68 -4.07
N VAL A 157 1.92 15.19 -4.81
CA VAL A 157 3.16 15.91 -5.10
C VAL A 157 3.18 16.33 -6.56
N GLY A 158 3.30 17.64 -6.82
CA GLY A 158 3.45 18.19 -8.17
C GLY A 158 4.89 18.08 -8.68
N ASP A 159 5.08 18.15 -9.99
CA ASP A 159 6.43 18.13 -10.60
C ASP A 159 7.28 19.31 -10.12
N GLY A 160 6.69 20.51 -9.99
CA GLY A 160 7.39 21.69 -9.45
C GLY A 160 7.89 21.48 -8.02
N ASN A 161 7.11 20.82 -7.15
CA ASN A 161 7.56 20.51 -5.79
C ASN A 161 8.78 19.58 -5.79
N LEU A 162 8.80 18.58 -6.68
CA LEU A 162 9.94 17.68 -6.82
C LEU A 162 11.14 18.39 -7.43
N ASP A 163 10.94 19.27 -8.43
CA ASP A 163 12.00 20.08 -9.02
C ASP A 163 12.63 21.01 -7.97
N ASP A 164 11.83 21.66 -7.13
CA ASP A 164 12.32 22.52 -6.04
C ASP A 164 13.21 21.74 -5.07
N VAL A 165 12.79 20.53 -4.66
CA VAL A 165 13.57 19.65 -3.77
C VAL A 165 14.88 19.22 -4.44
N MET A 166 14.81 18.70 -5.67
CA MET A 166 15.98 18.24 -6.42
C MET A 166 16.96 19.37 -6.70
N PHE A 167 16.48 20.56 -7.05
CA PHE A 167 17.31 21.73 -7.26
C PHE A 167 18.00 22.20 -5.98
N ALA A 168 17.25 22.28 -4.87
CA ALA A 168 17.80 22.70 -3.57
C ALA A 168 18.91 21.77 -3.06
N LEU A 169 18.83 20.47 -3.39
CA LEU A 169 19.78 19.45 -2.98
C LEU A 169 20.81 19.10 -4.06
N ALA A 170 20.78 19.74 -5.23
CA ALA A 170 21.59 19.38 -6.40
C ALA A 170 23.11 19.31 -6.14
N THR A 171 23.62 20.10 -5.19
CA THR A 171 25.05 20.11 -4.82
C THR A 171 25.45 19.03 -3.83
N CYS A 172 24.48 18.28 -3.26
CA CYS A 172 24.75 17.19 -2.34
C CYS A 172 25.43 15.99 -3.02
N ASN A 173 26.20 15.22 -2.26
CA ASN A 173 26.91 14.03 -2.75
C ASN A 173 25.97 12.85 -3.03
N GLY A 174 24.84 12.78 -2.34
CA GLY A 174 23.79 11.78 -2.45
C GLY A 174 22.55 12.19 -1.67
N LEU A 175 21.52 11.35 -1.69
CA LEU A 175 20.25 11.55 -0.97
C LEU A 175 19.99 10.42 0.01
N ILE A 176 19.43 10.78 1.16
CA ILE A 176 18.71 9.88 2.05
C ILE A 176 17.23 10.23 1.94
N ILE A 177 16.40 9.26 1.55
CA ILE A 177 14.94 9.39 1.50
C ILE A 177 14.36 8.54 2.62
N ASP A 178 13.97 9.18 3.71
CA ASP A 178 13.43 8.51 4.88
C ASP A 178 11.90 8.44 4.81
N ILE A 179 11.41 7.23 4.54
CA ILE A 179 9.98 6.92 4.49
C ILE A 179 9.53 6.01 5.63
N ARG A 180 10.35 5.78 6.65
CA ARG A 180 9.95 4.98 7.83
C ARG A 180 8.68 5.56 8.45
N GLY A 181 7.73 4.71 8.82
CA GLY A 181 6.41 5.13 9.30
C GLY A 181 5.46 5.66 8.22
N ASN A 182 5.77 5.49 6.93
CA ASN A 182 4.90 5.91 5.84
C ASN A 182 3.91 4.80 5.47
N GLY A 183 2.67 4.92 5.93
CA GLY A 183 1.59 3.95 5.66
C GLY A 183 1.02 3.96 4.24
N GLY A 184 1.61 4.72 3.31
CA GLY A 184 1.17 4.78 1.92
C GLY A 184 0.30 5.98 1.56
N GLY A 185 -0.62 5.78 0.63
CA GLY A 185 -1.49 6.81 0.05
C GLY A 185 -1.68 6.60 -1.46
N MET A 186 -1.39 7.61 -2.28
CA MET A 186 -1.60 7.56 -3.73
C MET A 186 -0.43 6.89 -4.47
N LEU A 187 -0.71 5.85 -5.23
CA LEU A 187 0.26 5.17 -6.10
C LEU A 187 0.89 6.13 -7.12
N THR A 188 0.11 7.03 -7.69
CA THR A 188 0.57 8.04 -8.66
C THR A 188 1.61 8.98 -8.07
N THR A 189 1.54 9.29 -6.77
CA THR A 189 2.57 10.09 -6.07
C THR A 189 3.85 9.27 -5.88
N ALA A 190 3.74 7.99 -5.52
CA ALA A 190 4.88 7.09 -5.39
C ALA A 190 5.62 6.91 -6.74
N GLU A 191 4.87 6.68 -7.82
CA GLU A 191 5.41 6.57 -9.18
C GLU A 191 6.11 7.87 -9.62
N LYS A 192 5.44 9.02 -9.47
CA LYS A 192 5.99 10.32 -9.85
C LYS A 192 7.30 10.65 -9.11
N MET A 193 7.38 10.32 -7.83
CA MET A 193 8.61 10.50 -7.06
C MET A 193 9.71 9.54 -7.52
N ALA A 194 9.41 8.26 -7.73
CA ALA A 194 10.38 7.26 -8.20
C ALA A 194 10.90 7.57 -9.61
N ALA A 195 10.09 8.16 -10.48
CA ALA A 195 10.44 8.56 -11.84
C ALA A 195 11.62 9.56 -11.91
N ARG A 196 11.97 10.21 -10.81
CA ARG A 196 13.12 11.12 -10.70
C ARG A 196 14.48 10.41 -10.61
N PHE A 197 14.50 9.08 -10.45
CA PHE A 197 15.70 8.30 -10.18
C PHE A 197 16.08 7.33 -11.32
N THR A 198 15.52 7.51 -12.49
CA THR A 198 15.84 6.75 -13.71
C THR A 198 15.89 7.63 -14.96
N ASP A 199 16.72 7.24 -15.93
CA ASP A 199 16.81 7.89 -17.26
C ASP A 199 16.13 7.10 -18.38
N LYS A 200 15.67 5.89 -18.08
CA LYS A 200 15.01 5.00 -19.04
C LYS A 200 13.78 4.36 -18.43
N GLU A 201 12.88 3.92 -19.29
CA GLU A 201 11.74 3.11 -18.84
C GLU A 201 12.24 1.80 -18.22
N LEU A 202 11.73 1.48 -17.03
CA LEU A 202 12.06 0.28 -16.27
C LEU A 202 10.81 -0.58 -16.09
N LEU A 203 10.93 -1.90 -16.29
CA LEU A 203 9.96 -2.85 -15.77
C LEU A 203 10.12 -2.91 -14.25
N VAL A 204 9.08 -2.52 -13.51
CA VAL A 204 9.12 -2.42 -12.05
C VAL A 204 8.23 -3.44 -11.33
N GLY A 205 7.40 -4.14 -12.08
CA GLY A 205 6.54 -5.18 -11.52
C GLY A 205 5.41 -5.58 -12.45
N TYR A 206 4.44 -6.26 -11.84
CA TYR A 206 3.22 -6.72 -12.51
C TYR A 206 2.02 -6.50 -11.62
N MET A 207 0.84 -6.46 -12.22
CA MET A 207 -0.44 -6.41 -11.54
C MET A 207 -1.44 -7.35 -12.20
N GLN A 208 -2.37 -7.87 -11.43
CA GLN A 208 -3.53 -8.62 -11.91
C GLN A 208 -4.80 -8.00 -11.32
N HIS A 209 -5.94 -8.33 -11.90
CA HIS A 209 -7.26 -8.01 -11.38
C HIS A 209 -8.17 -9.24 -11.45
N LYS A 210 -9.20 -9.27 -10.63
CA LYS A 210 -10.22 -10.34 -10.67
C LYS A 210 -10.96 -10.31 -12.00
N THR A 211 -11.22 -11.50 -12.56
CA THR A 211 -11.99 -11.69 -13.81
C THR A 211 -13.27 -12.48 -13.62
N GLY A 212 -13.48 -12.98 -12.40
CA GLY A 212 -14.67 -13.75 -12.00
C GLY A 212 -14.69 -14.00 -10.48
N PRO A 213 -15.71 -14.67 -9.95
CA PRO A 213 -15.92 -14.86 -8.52
C PRO A 213 -14.98 -15.88 -7.88
N GLY A 214 -14.41 -16.82 -8.65
CA GLY A 214 -13.50 -17.83 -8.12
C GLY A 214 -12.20 -17.25 -7.59
N HIS A 215 -11.63 -17.79 -6.51
CA HIS A 215 -10.46 -17.24 -5.82
C HIS A 215 -9.26 -17.02 -6.75
N ASN A 216 -9.08 -17.92 -7.73
CA ASN A 216 -7.96 -17.90 -8.70
C ASN A 216 -8.32 -17.32 -10.07
N GLU A 217 -9.51 -16.75 -10.22
CA GLU A 217 -9.93 -16.11 -11.45
C GLU A 217 -9.32 -14.72 -11.57
N LEU A 218 -8.04 -14.70 -11.94
CA LEU A 218 -7.25 -13.50 -12.13
C LEU A 218 -6.90 -13.29 -13.61
N SER A 219 -6.75 -12.04 -14.02
CA SER A 219 -6.28 -11.67 -15.36
C SER A 219 -4.86 -12.17 -15.61
N LYS A 220 -4.39 -12.08 -16.84
CA LYS A 220 -2.95 -12.19 -17.11
C LYS A 220 -2.20 -11.10 -16.35
N MET A 221 -0.95 -11.38 -15.99
CA MET A 221 -0.06 -10.38 -15.40
C MET A 221 0.20 -9.25 -16.38
N GLU A 222 -0.14 -8.03 -16.01
CA GLU A 222 0.10 -6.82 -16.78
C GLU A 222 1.37 -6.14 -16.28
N GLU A 223 2.26 -5.78 -17.21
CA GLU A 223 3.52 -5.12 -16.88
C GLU A 223 3.29 -3.73 -16.29
N GLN A 224 3.91 -3.46 -15.16
CA GLN A 224 4.03 -2.12 -14.59
C GLN A 224 5.37 -1.52 -14.99
N LYS A 225 5.35 -0.37 -15.65
CA LYS A 225 6.54 0.32 -16.16
C LYS A 225 6.68 1.70 -15.54
N LEU A 226 7.87 1.99 -15.03
CA LEU A 226 8.24 3.31 -14.54
C LEU A 226 8.93 4.08 -15.66
N LYS A 227 8.31 5.16 -16.12
CA LYS A 227 8.89 6.07 -17.11
C LYS A 227 9.71 7.17 -16.42
N PRO A 228 10.84 7.60 -17.01
CA PRO A 228 11.60 8.71 -16.45
C PRO A 228 10.79 10.00 -16.47
N SER A 229 10.94 10.80 -15.43
CA SER A 229 10.34 12.13 -15.35
C SER A 229 10.94 13.06 -16.42
N SER A 230 10.12 13.97 -16.96
CA SER A 230 10.58 15.07 -17.79
C SER A 230 11.23 16.22 -17.01
N GLY A 231 10.99 16.31 -15.69
CA GLY A 231 11.61 17.29 -14.81
C GLY A 231 13.02 16.90 -14.36
N ILE A 232 13.52 17.58 -13.32
CA ILE A 232 14.87 17.33 -12.79
C ILE A 232 14.99 15.90 -12.27
N ARG A 233 15.98 15.15 -12.76
CA ARG A 233 16.30 13.79 -12.34
C ARG A 233 17.59 13.77 -11.52
N TRP A 234 17.69 12.77 -10.63
CA TRP A 234 18.82 12.61 -9.73
C TRP A 234 19.77 11.50 -10.20
N HIS A 235 21.06 11.83 -10.34
CA HIS A 235 22.08 10.94 -10.92
C HIS A 235 23.22 10.61 -9.93
N LYS A 236 22.96 10.69 -8.65
CA LYS A 236 23.94 10.37 -7.60
C LYS A 236 23.37 9.29 -6.66
N PRO A 237 24.16 8.70 -5.76
CA PRO A 237 23.68 7.67 -4.83
C PRO A 237 22.45 8.12 -4.04
N VAL A 238 21.53 7.20 -3.85
CA VAL A 238 20.30 7.37 -3.04
C VAL A 238 20.18 6.21 -2.07
N VAL A 239 19.88 6.51 -0.81
CA VAL A 239 19.52 5.51 0.19
C VAL A 239 18.09 5.75 0.64
N VAL A 240 17.24 4.76 0.49
CA VAL A 240 15.84 4.77 0.98
C VAL A 240 15.81 4.05 2.32
N LEU A 241 15.28 4.72 3.36
CA LEU A 241 15.13 4.14 4.69
C LEU A 241 13.74 3.58 4.90
N THR A 242 13.67 2.32 5.35
CA THR A 242 12.43 1.56 5.53
C THR A 242 12.28 0.96 6.92
N ASN A 243 11.03 0.71 7.33
CA ASN A 243 10.64 -0.07 8.49
C ASN A 243 9.33 -0.82 8.22
N ARG A 244 8.82 -1.59 9.19
CA ARG A 244 7.57 -2.35 9.04
C ARG A 244 6.33 -1.51 8.81
N GLU A 245 6.33 -0.23 9.15
CA GLU A 245 5.22 0.69 8.89
C GLU A 245 5.21 1.26 7.45
N VAL A 246 6.22 0.94 6.62
CA VAL A 246 6.22 1.28 5.19
C VAL A 246 5.26 0.36 4.46
N TYR A 247 4.06 0.86 4.10
CA TYR A 247 2.94 0.05 3.67
C TYR A 247 2.26 0.60 2.40
N SER A 248 1.54 -0.25 1.64
CA SER A 248 0.71 0.17 0.51
C SER A 248 1.51 0.96 -0.55
N ALA A 249 1.11 2.17 -0.93
CA ALA A 249 1.82 2.99 -1.91
C ALA A 249 3.30 3.26 -1.53
N ALA A 250 3.65 3.25 -0.23
CA ALA A 250 5.04 3.36 0.20
C ALA A 250 5.82 2.07 -0.04
N ASN A 251 5.19 0.90 0.10
CA ASN A 251 5.77 -0.38 -0.32
C ASN A 251 6.00 -0.41 -1.84
N GLU A 252 5.04 0.08 -2.63
CA GLU A 252 5.18 0.20 -4.08
C GLU A 252 6.32 1.16 -4.46
N PHE A 253 6.46 2.29 -3.75
CA PHE A 253 7.60 3.19 -3.93
C PHE A 253 8.93 2.46 -3.72
N VAL A 254 9.06 1.65 -2.66
CA VAL A 254 10.27 0.83 -2.42
C VAL A 254 10.51 -0.15 -3.59
N LYS A 255 9.44 -0.81 -4.07
CA LYS A 255 9.50 -1.70 -5.24
C LYS A 255 10.07 -0.99 -6.47
N TYR A 256 9.59 0.22 -6.78
CA TYR A 256 10.08 1.03 -7.89
C TYR A 256 11.54 1.45 -7.67
N MET A 257 11.88 1.93 -6.49
CA MET A 257 13.22 2.39 -6.15
C MET A 257 14.27 1.28 -6.23
N LYS A 258 13.93 0.04 -5.84
CA LYS A 258 14.83 -1.14 -6.01
C LYS A 258 15.12 -1.50 -7.48
N CYS A 259 14.37 -0.96 -8.42
CA CYS A 259 14.66 -1.10 -9.85
C CYS A 259 15.57 0.02 -10.39
N CYS A 260 15.73 1.12 -9.65
CA CYS A 260 16.55 2.26 -10.05
C CYS A 260 18.05 1.99 -9.76
N PRO A 261 18.97 2.34 -10.70
CA PRO A 261 20.35 1.82 -10.68
C PRO A 261 21.24 2.38 -9.56
N LEU A 262 20.92 3.56 -9.00
CA LEU A 262 21.74 4.23 -7.97
C LEU A 262 21.09 4.22 -6.60
N VAL A 263 20.11 3.34 -6.39
CA VAL A 263 19.32 3.27 -5.16
C VAL A 263 19.70 2.04 -4.35
N THR A 264 19.84 2.24 -3.03
CA THR A 264 20.02 1.20 -2.02
C THR A 264 18.94 1.36 -0.95
N VAL A 265 18.32 0.28 -0.53
CA VAL A 265 17.30 0.26 0.54
C VAL A 265 17.93 -0.23 1.84
N VAL A 266 17.76 0.53 2.92
CA VAL A 266 18.37 0.26 4.24
C VAL A 266 17.30 0.35 5.33
N GLY A 267 17.41 -0.51 6.34
CA GLY A 267 16.52 -0.54 7.50
C GLY A 267 15.89 -1.90 7.68
N ASP A 268 14.60 -1.95 7.95
CA ASP A 268 13.87 -3.22 8.09
C ASP A 268 13.01 -3.51 6.86
N LYS A 269 12.55 -4.75 6.75
CA LYS A 269 11.55 -5.18 5.78
C LYS A 269 10.33 -4.27 5.82
N THR A 270 9.78 -3.92 4.67
CA THR A 270 8.53 -3.14 4.61
C THR A 270 7.32 -3.93 5.14
N GLY A 271 6.23 -3.26 5.42
CA GLY A 271 4.98 -3.88 5.87
C GLY A 271 4.18 -4.57 4.78
N GLY A 272 4.46 -4.28 3.52
CA GLY A 272 3.74 -4.88 2.40
C GLY A 272 2.48 -4.12 1.99
N GLY A 273 1.35 -4.83 1.87
CA GLY A 273 0.10 -4.25 1.39
C GLY A 273 0.09 -4.05 -0.13
N ALA A 274 0.40 -5.12 -0.87
CA ALA A 274 0.50 -5.10 -2.34
C ALA A 274 -0.83 -5.45 -3.04
N GLY A 275 -1.96 -5.34 -2.36
CA GLY A 275 -3.29 -5.45 -2.94
C GLY A 275 -3.91 -4.09 -3.13
N LEU A 276 -4.11 -3.62 -4.37
CA LEU A 276 -4.87 -2.39 -4.60
C LEU A 276 -6.27 -2.55 -4.00
N PRO A 277 -6.64 -1.76 -2.97
CA PRO A 277 -7.88 -1.99 -2.26
C PRO A 277 -9.09 -1.41 -2.97
N PHE A 278 -10.22 -2.14 -2.86
CA PHE A 278 -11.55 -1.69 -3.22
C PHE A 278 -12.43 -1.63 -1.98
N SER A 279 -13.60 -1.05 -2.12
CA SER A 279 -14.59 -0.98 -1.05
C SER A 279 -15.95 -1.43 -1.56
N SER A 280 -16.72 -2.07 -0.66
CA SER A 280 -18.11 -2.44 -0.87
C SER A 280 -18.93 -2.03 0.35
N GLN A 281 -20.25 -2.18 0.27
CA GLN A 281 -21.16 -1.80 1.34
C GLN A 281 -22.02 -3.00 1.74
N LEU A 282 -22.25 -3.15 3.05
CA LEU A 282 -23.16 -4.15 3.62
C LEU A 282 -24.60 -3.62 3.64
N PRO A 283 -25.62 -4.50 3.74
CA PRO A 283 -27.03 -4.09 3.79
C PRO A 283 -27.34 -3.03 4.87
N ASN A 284 -26.68 -3.09 6.03
CA ASN A 284 -26.84 -2.11 7.12
C ASN A 284 -26.09 -0.78 6.88
N GLY A 285 -25.46 -0.59 5.72
CA GLY A 285 -24.72 0.62 5.37
C GLY A 285 -23.26 0.64 5.86
N TRP A 286 -22.76 -0.36 6.57
CA TRP A 286 -21.33 -0.44 6.90
C TRP A 286 -20.50 -0.64 5.66
N SER A 287 -19.32 -0.04 5.62
CA SER A 287 -18.40 -0.18 4.49
C SER A 287 -17.31 -1.19 4.83
N VAL A 288 -17.01 -2.08 3.89
CA VAL A 288 -15.86 -2.98 3.96
C VAL A 288 -14.85 -2.61 2.88
N ARG A 289 -13.57 -2.57 3.23
CA ARG A 289 -12.45 -2.39 2.32
C ARG A 289 -11.59 -3.65 2.32
N PHE A 290 -11.06 -4.02 1.16
CA PHE A 290 -10.28 -5.26 0.98
C PHE A 290 -9.33 -5.16 -0.21
N SER A 291 -8.27 -5.98 -0.23
CA SER A 291 -7.33 -6.11 -1.35
C SER A 291 -8.00 -6.83 -2.52
N ALA A 292 -8.02 -6.20 -3.71
CA ALA A 292 -8.71 -6.74 -4.90
C ALA A 292 -7.78 -6.99 -6.10
N CYS A 293 -6.66 -6.24 -6.23
CA CYS A 293 -5.74 -6.37 -7.35
C CYS A 293 -4.33 -6.68 -6.81
N PRO A 294 -3.85 -7.92 -6.92
CA PRO A 294 -2.52 -8.28 -6.41
C PRO A 294 -1.42 -7.67 -7.28
N MET A 295 -0.40 -7.12 -6.62
CA MET A 295 0.77 -6.52 -7.25
C MET A 295 2.03 -7.34 -6.92
N TYR A 296 2.94 -7.41 -7.89
CA TYR A 296 4.13 -8.24 -7.85
C TYR A 296 5.36 -7.42 -8.21
N ASP A 297 6.52 -7.87 -7.77
CA ASP A 297 7.80 -7.31 -8.21
C ASP A 297 8.14 -7.70 -9.65
N LYS A 298 9.29 -7.20 -10.16
CA LYS A 298 9.78 -7.54 -11.52
C LYS A 298 10.10 -9.03 -11.73
N ASN A 299 10.27 -9.79 -10.65
CA ASN A 299 10.52 -11.23 -10.67
C ASN A 299 9.22 -12.04 -10.49
N LYS A 300 8.05 -11.35 -10.51
CA LYS A 300 6.72 -11.92 -10.28
C LYS A 300 6.51 -12.49 -8.87
N GLN A 301 7.25 -11.99 -7.89
CA GLN A 301 7.06 -12.34 -6.49
C GLN A 301 6.04 -11.38 -5.86
N CYS A 302 5.07 -11.93 -5.13
CA CYS A 302 4.09 -11.14 -4.41
C CYS A 302 4.75 -10.34 -3.29
N THR A 303 4.49 -9.04 -3.21
CA THR A 303 5.06 -8.15 -2.21
C THR A 303 4.10 -7.81 -1.06
N GLU A 304 3.02 -8.59 -0.91
CA GLU A 304 2.01 -8.42 0.14
C GLU A 304 2.60 -8.46 1.56
N PHE A 305 3.60 -9.31 1.80
CA PHE A 305 4.28 -9.42 3.11
C PHE A 305 5.53 -8.55 3.24
N GLY A 306 5.69 -7.60 2.33
CA GLY A 306 6.78 -6.63 2.35
C GLY A 306 7.97 -7.00 1.47
N ILE A 307 8.87 -6.04 1.36
CA ILE A 307 10.07 -6.07 0.54
C ILE A 307 11.27 -6.02 1.48
N GLU A 308 12.20 -6.96 1.32
CA GLU A 308 13.45 -6.97 2.08
C GLU A 308 14.34 -5.78 1.68
N PRO A 309 14.99 -5.10 2.64
CA PRO A 309 16.01 -4.10 2.34
C PRO A 309 17.26 -4.76 1.74
N ASP A 310 18.11 -3.95 1.13
CA ASP A 310 19.43 -4.42 0.67
C ASP A 310 20.41 -4.59 1.85
N TYR A 311 20.22 -3.76 2.89
CA TYR A 311 20.92 -3.87 4.17
C TYR A 311 19.92 -3.79 5.32
N LYS A 312 19.78 -4.88 6.06
CA LYS A 312 19.00 -4.88 7.30
C LYS A 312 19.82 -4.19 8.40
N VAL A 313 19.26 -3.11 8.93
CA VAL A 313 19.84 -2.30 10.00
C VAL A 313 18.73 -1.89 10.95
N ASP A 314 18.87 -2.21 12.22
CA ASP A 314 17.95 -1.80 13.26
C ASP A 314 18.53 -0.63 14.07
N LEU A 315 17.68 0.10 14.80
CA LEU A 315 18.14 1.09 15.76
C LEU A 315 18.90 0.41 16.91
N ASP A 316 20.09 0.90 17.19
CA ASP A 316 20.92 0.42 18.31
C ASP A 316 20.71 1.32 19.54
N ASP A 317 20.56 0.71 20.72
CA ASP A 317 20.29 1.42 21.97
C ASP A 317 21.46 2.32 22.41
N ASP A 318 22.70 1.94 22.12
CA ASP A 318 23.87 2.75 22.47
C ASP A 318 23.96 3.98 21.57
N ASP A 319 23.71 3.81 20.27
CA ASP A 319 23.61 4.93 19.34
C ASP A 319 22.46 5.86 19.75
N PHE A 320 21.29 5.30 20.09
CA PHE A 320 20.14 6.07 20.54
C PHE A 320 20.47 6.92 21.77
N ARG A 321 21.12 6.34 22.78
CA ARG A 321 21.57 7.07 23.98
C ARG A 321 22.57 8.19 23.67
N GLN A 322 23.37 8.04 22.61
CA GLN A 322 24.25 9.07 22.09
C GLN A 322 23.52 10.10 21.21
N GLY A 323 22.22 9.92 20.98
CA GLY A 323 21.41 10.76 20.11
C GLY A 323 21.72 10.55 18.64
N LYS A 324 22.12 9.36 18.23
CA LYS A 324 22.36 8.94 16.84
C LYS A 324 21.28 8.00 16.38
N ASP A 325 20.87 8.13 15.13
CA ASP A 325 20.03 7.17 14.44
C ASP A 325 20.92 6.23 13.64
N THR A 326 21.07 4.98 14.12
CA THR A 326 21.96 3.97 13.53
C THR A 326 21.70 3.79 12.03
N ILE A 327 20.42 3.84 11.61
CA ILE A 327 20.01 3.62 10.23
C ILE A 327 20.43 4.81 9.36
N ILE A 328 20.22 6.05 9.84
CA ILE A 328 20.67 7.27 9.13
C ILE A 328 22.20 7.32 9.06
N GLU A 329 22.90 7.00 10.17
CA GLU A 329 24.37 7.00 10.18
C GLU A 329 24.94 5.93 9.24
N PHE A 330 24.30 4.76 9.13
CA PHE A 330 24.68 3.73 8.16
C PHE A 330 24.50 4.23 6.73
N ALA A 331 23.38 4.87 6.42
CA ALA A 331 23.11 5.45 5.11
C ALA A 331 24.14 6.54 4.73
N ARG A 332 24.52 7.40 5.68
CA ARG A 332 25.57 8.42 5.50
C ARG A 332 26.91 7.79 5.13
N LYS A 333 27.28 6.72 5.83
CA LYS A 333 28.52 5.96 5.53
C LYS A 333 28.50 5.35 4.13
N LEU A 334 27.37 4.77 3.70
CA LEU A 334 27.23 4.22 2.34
C LEU A 334 27.44 5.28 1.27
N ILE A 335 26.80 6.45 1.41
CA ILE A 335 26.91 7.53 0.43
C ILE A 335 28.36 8.07 0.38
N ASN A 336 28.99 8.29 1.53
CA ASN A 336 30.33 8.84 1.61
C ASN A 336 31.43 7.86 1.12
N ASN A 337 31.18 6.54 1.24
CA ASN A 337 32.13 5.51 0.76
C ASN A 337 32.00 5.25 -0.75
N ASN A 338 30.82 5.41 -1.34
CA ASN A 338 30.61 5.27 -2.79
C ASN A 338 31.09 6.47 -3.59
N GLY A 339 31.49 7.56 -2.93
CA GLY A 339 32.09 8.75 -3.53
C GLY A 339 33.63 8.71 -3.61
N LYS A 340 34.23 7.62 -3.22
CA LYS A 340 35.67 7.30 -3.37
C LYS A 340 35.80 6.13 -4.33
#